data_edfd8789186530b475626ba3a250cff4
#
_entry.id   edfd8789186530b475626ba3a250cff4
#
_cell.length_a   1.000
_cell.length_b   1.000
_cell.length_c   1.000
_cell.angle_alpha   90.00
_cell.angle_beta   90.00
_cell.angle_gamma   90.00
#
_symmetry.space_group_name_H-M   'P 1'
#
loop_
_entity.id
_entity.type
_entity.pdbx_description
1 polymer ?
#
loop_
_entity_poly.entity_id
_entity_poly.type
_entity_poly.pdbx_seq_one_letter_code
_entity_poly.pdbx_strand_id
1 'polypeptide(L)'
;MTEGGSMRGVRTMARQSPAIVISLMALVFSLGGGAYAATAVNGGHTGGTASASRLEARTLAPGRPAAATFRWQNLTLQNGWHTFLADPPADSVVGGVVYLKGMLSQPTAGADQFARLPIRARPAHTLFIPVSVDLGGGGSVGTLEIFRGGQIAVFSTSPADAKAATSLDGVSFPVNS
;
A
#
# COMPACT_ATOMS: atom_id res chain seq x y z
N MET A 1 -26.52 -55.55 -29.08
CA MET A 1 -25.59 -54.93 -30.06
C MET A 1 -26.08 -53.53 -30.32
N THR A 2 -25.47 -52.52 -29.75
CA THR A 2 -25.47 -51.13 -30.24
C THR A 2 -24.43 -50.34 -29.40
N GLU A 3 -23.26 -50.08 -30.05
CA GLU A 3 -22.19 -49.27 -29.51
C GLU A 3 -22.57 -47.80 -29.61
N GLY A 4 -22.52 -47.07 -28.47
CA GLY A 4 -22.66 -45.62 -28.40
C GLY A 4 -21.31 -44.97 -28.10
N GLY A 5 -20.55 -44.53 -29.11
CA GLY A 5 -19.29 -43.83 -28.94
C GLY A 5 -19.47 -42.43 -28.39
N SER A 6 -18.89 -42.19 -27.20
CA SER A 6 -18.80 -40.86 -26.57
C SER A 6 -17.57 -40.12 -27.09
N MET A 7 -17.76 -39.13 -27.95
CA MET A 7 -16.72 -38.15 -28.37
C MET A 7 -16.43 -37.19 -27.22
N ARG A 8 -15.31 -37.38 -26.55
CA ARG A 8 -14.75 -36.40 -25.62
C ARG A 8 -14.09 -35.25 -26.40
N GLY A 9 -14.77 -34.10 -26.47
CA GLY A 9 -14.21 -32.89 -26.99
C GLY A 9 -13.13 -32.35 -26.04
N VAL A 10 -11.87 -32.42 -26.46
CA VAL A 10 -10.73 -31.80 -25.77
C VAL A 10 -10.81 -30.30 -26.05
N ARG A 11 -11.25 -29.53 -25.05
CA ARG A 11 -11.12 -28.06 -25.07
C ARG A 11 -9.69 -27.66 -24.72
N THR A 12 -8.93 -27.32 -25.74
CA THR A 12 -7.59 -26.72 -25.59
C THR A 12 -7.77 -25.29 -25.08
N MET A 13 -7.61 -25.08 -23.79
CA MET A 13 -7.49 -23.72 -23.24
C MET A 13 -6.15 -23.14 -23.66
N ALA A 14 -6.17 -22.20 -24.58
CA ALA A 14 -5.01 -21.41 -24.95
C ALA A 14 -4.56 -20.60 -23.71
N ARG A 15 -3.46 -21.01 -23.10
CA ARG A 15 -2.79 -20.27 -22.05
C ARG A 15 -2.19 -19.00 -22.68
N GLN A 16 -2.84 -17.86 -22.46
CA GLN A 16 -2.26 -16.57 -22.83
C GLN A 16 -1.01 -16.34 -21.98
N SER A 17 0.12 -16.11 -22.65
CA SER A 17 1.39 -15.88 -21.99
C SER A 17 1.38 -14.52 -21.27
N PRO A 18 1.77 -14.45 -19.99
CA PRO A 18 1.75 -13.19 -19.21
C PRO A 18 2.69 -12.12 -19.75
N ALA A 19 3.62 -12.50 -20.63
CA ALA A 19 4.56 -11.57 -21.26
C ALA A 19 3.90 -10.49 -22.15
N ILE A 20 2.72 -10.75 -22.72
CA ILE A 20 2.03 -9.80 -23.60
C ILE A 20 1.41 -8.65 -22.81
N VAL A 21 0.94 -8.91 -21.58
CA VAL A 21 0.29 -7.90 -20.74
C VAL A 21 1.32 -6.89 -20.20
N ILE A 22 2.52 -7.34 -19.86
CA ILE A 22 3.60 -6.49 -19.33
C ILE A 22 4.12 -5.53 -20.40
N SER A 23 4.19 -5.95 -21.67
CA SER A 23 4.69 -5.12 -22.76
C SER A 23 3.75 -3.96 -23.11
N LEU A 24 2.44 -4.11 -22.90
CA LEU A 24 1.46 -3.03 -23.18
C LEU A 24 1.47 -1.94 -22.10
N MET A 25 1.74 -2.28 -20.84
CA MET A 25 1.84 -1.30 -19.77
C MET A 25 3.09 -0.41 -19.86
N ALA A 26 4.21 -0.93 -20.34
CA ALA A 26 5.44 -0.16 -20.50
C ALA A 26 5.31 0.98 -21.55
N LEU A 27 4.45 0.83 -22.54
CA LEU A 27 4.25 1.82 -23.60
C LEU A 27 3.47 3.05 -23.14
N VAL A 28 2.59 2.91 -22.15
CA VAL A 28 1.74 4.01 -21.65
C VAL A 28 2.53 4.99 -20.78
N PHE A 29 3.55 4.53 -20.07
CA PHE A 29 4.37 5.38 -19.19
C PHE A 29 5.46 6.18 -19.93
N SER A 30 5.82 5.82 -21.16
CA SER A 30 6.86 6.51 -21.92
C SER A 30 6.38 7.79 -22.65
N LEU A 31 5.07 8.01 -22.78
CA LEU A 31 4.48 9.15 -23.51
C LEU A 31 4.02 10.31 -22.62
N GLY A 32 4.12 10.17 -21.27
CA GLY A 32 3.65 11.18 -20.31
C GLY A 32 4.71 12.07 -19.66
N GLY A 33 5.97 11.93 -20.01
CA GLY A 33 7.08 12.71 -19.44
C GLY A 33 7.22 14.10 -20.07
N GLY A 34 6.31 15.02 -19.80
CA GLY A 34 6.43 16.42 -20.16
C GLY A 34 7.51 17.10 -19.32
N ALA A 35 8.67 17.37 -19.92
CA ALA A 35 9.70 18.21 -19.33
C ALA A 35 9.21 19.66 -19.27
N TYR A 36 8.95 20.19 -18.09
CA TYR A 36 8.74 21.61 -17.88
C TYR A 36 10.11 22.31 -17.88
N ALA A 37 10.51 22.81 -19.06
CA ALA A 37 11.65 23.72 -19.15
C ALA A 37 11.21 25.11 -18.69
N ALA A 38 11.73 25.58 -17.56
CA ALA A 38 11.58 26.95 -17.11
C ALA A 38 12.47 27.86 -17.98
N THR A 39 11.87 28.58 -18.90
CA THR A 39 12.56 29.65 -19.67
C THR A 39 12.76 30.86 -18.76
N ALA A 40 13.98 31.09 -18.33
CA ALA A 40 14.38 32.36 -17.73
C ALA A 40 14.42 33.42 -18.83
N VAL A 41 13.47 34.35 -18.83
CA VAL A 41 13.49 35.55 -19.70
C VAL A 41 14.47 36.55 -19.11
N ASN A 42 15.60 36.71 -19.76
CA ASN A 42 16.60 37.70 -19.43
C ASN A 42 16.23 38.98 -20.16
N GLY A 43 15.46 39.90 -19.52
CA GLY A 43 15.13 41.22 -20.00
C GLY A 43 16.11 42.24 -19.44
N GLY A 44 17.09 42.65 -20.25
CA GLY A 44 17.96 43.75 -19.91
C GLY A 44 17.24 45.11 -20.05
N HIS A 45 17.27 45.93 -19.00
CA HIS A 45 17.07 47.37 -19.10
C HIS A 45 18.15 48.10 -18.31
N THR A 46 18.89 48.92 -19.05
CA THR A 46 19.88 49.88 -18.60
C THR A 46 19.23 51.10 -17.93
N GLY A 47 19.83 51.59 -16.86
CA GLY A 47 19.83 53.00 -16.47
C GLY A 47 18.85 53.40 -15.36
N GLY A 48 19.38 53.74 -14.19
CA GLY A 48 18.65 54.45 -13.15
C GLY A 48 19.33 54.32 -11.79
N THR A 49 20.24 55.30 -11.51
CA THR A 49 20.81 55.49 -10.17
C THR A 49 19.72 55.93 -9.21
N ALA A 50 19.30 55.04 -8.34
CA ALA A 50 18.54 55.37 -7.15
C ALA A 50 19.13 54.57 -5.96
N SER A 51 19.65 55.33 -4.99
CA SER A 51 20.08 54.83 -3.71
C SER A 51 18.88 54.19 -3.01
N ALA A 52 18.69 52.89 -3.23
CA ALA A 52 17.71 52.11 -2.51
C ALA A 52 18.39 51.49 -1.29
N SER A 53 17.89 51.92 -0.14
CA SER A 53 18.16 51.34 1.17
C SER A 53 18.14 49.81 1.07
N ARG A 54 19.26 49.21 1.45
CA ARG A 54 19.47 47.77 1.47
C ARG A 54 18.56 47.16 2.57
N LEU A 55 17.31 46.97 2.20
CA LEU A 55 16.47 46.01 2.94
C LEU A 55 17.09 44.65 2.66
N GLU A 56 17.85 44.13 3.63
CA GLU A 56 18.28 42.76 3.63
C GLU A 56 17.00 41.90 3.64
N ALA A 57 16.53 41.54 2.47
CA ALA A 57 15.58 40.44 2.34
C ALA A 57 16.31 39.18 2.84
N ARG A 58 16.13 38.93 4.14
CA ARG A 58 16.51 37.69 4.76
C ARG A 58 15.66 36.61 4.09
N THR A 59 16.18 36.08 2.99
CA THR A 59 15.59 34.97 2.26
C THR A 59 15.61 33.83 3.26
N LEU A 60 14.49 33.65 3.99
CA LEU A 60 14.20 32.42 4.71
C LEU A 60 14.16 31.35 3.64
N ALA A 61 15.29 30.69 3.40
CA ALA A 61 15.30 29.48 2.60
C ALA A 61 14.20 28.57 3.20
N PRO A 62 13.18 28.18 2.43
CA PRO A 62 12.18 27.28 2.94
C PRO A 62 12.91 26.04 3.44
N GLY A 63 12.96 25.86 4.76
CA GLY A 63 13.63 24.73 5.36
C GLY A 63 13.09 23.49 4.70
N ARG A 64 13.94 22.77 4.00
CA ARG A 64 13.55 21.48 3.38
C ARG A 64 12.92 20.66 4.51
N PRO A 65 11.65 20.25 4.38
CA PRO A 65 11.02 19.46 5.43
C PRO A 65 11.90 18.24 5.68
N ALA A 66 12.25 18.01 6.95
CA ALA A 66 13.02 16.85 7.32
C ALA A 66 12.29 15.61 6.79
N ALA A 67 13.01 14.75 6.09
CA ALA A 67 12.43 13.53 5.56
C ALA A 67 11.80 12.73 6.73
N ALA A 68 10.54 12.38 6.56
CA ALA A 68 9.83 11.59 7.57
C ALA A 68 10.55 10.24 7.72
N THR A 69 11.00 9.93 8.95
CA THR A 69 11.71 8.68 9.22
C THR A 69 10.72 7.65 9.77
N PHE A 70 10.54 6.57 9.04
CA PHE A 70 9.76 5.42 9.49
C PHE A 70 10.55 4.59 10.49
N ARG A 71 9.98 4.38 11.67
CA ARG A 71 10.51 3.46 12.69
C ARG A 71 9.54 2.30 12.81
N TRP A 72 9.81 1.24 12.06
CA TRP A 72 8.98 0.04 12.06
C TRP A 72 9.14 -0.77 13.32
N GLN A 73 8.02 -1.20 13.90
CA GLN A 73 7.94 -2.11 15.03
C GLN A 73 7.10 -3.31 14.65
N ASN A 74 7.66 -4.51 14.79
CA ASN A 74 6.95 -5.73 14.44
C ASN A 74 5.72 -5.92 15.33
N LEU A 75 4.61 -6.32 14.73
CA LEU A 75 3.40 -6.70 15.44
C LEU A 75 3.58 -8.08 16.07
N THR A 76 3.10 -8.23 17.31
CA THR A 76 3.01 -9.54 17.95
C THR A 76 1.78 -10.26 17.41
N LEU A 77 2.00 -11.27 16.58
CA LEU A 77 0.93 -12.08 16.00
C LEU A 77 0.33 -13.03 17.05
N GLN A 78 -0.96 -13.28 16.94
CA GLN A 78 -1.79 -14.06 17.88
C GLN A 78 -2.66 -15.06 17.11
N ASN A 79 -3.32 -15.97 17.81
CA ASN A 79 -4.35 -16.87 17.29
C ASN A 79 -3.89 -17.73 16.09
N GLY A 80 -2.63 -18.15 16.07
CA GLY A 80 -2.10 -18.99 15.01
C GLY A 80 -1.78 -18.25 13.70
N TRP A 81 -1.81 -16.92 13.69
CA TRP A 81 -1.31 -16.13 12.58
C TRP A 81 0.21 -16.07 12.56
N HIS A 82 0.79 -16.15 11.38
CA HIS A 82 2.23 -16.16 11.15
C HIS A 82 2.60 -15.14 10.07
N THR A 83 3.86 -14.72 10.07
CA THR A 83 4.44 -13.98 8.95
C THR A 83 4.36 -14.83 7.69
N PHE A 84 3.81 -14.27 6.62
CA PHE A 84 3.80 -14.90 5.31
C PHE A 84 5.01 -14.42 4.51
N LEU A 85 5.71 -15.34 3.84
CA LEU A 85 7.00 -15.09 3.21
C LEU A 85 8.01 -14.52 4.23
N ALA A 86 8.91 -13.67 3.90
CA ALA A 86 9.92 -13.10 4.81
C ALA A 86 9.62 -11.63 5.16
N ASP A 87 8.35 -11.21 5.08
CA ASP A 87 7.94 -9.83 5.32
C ASP A 87 7.08 -9.70 6.59
N PRO A 88 7.70 -9.43 7.74
CA PRO A 88 7.02 -9.42 9.03
C PRO A 88 6.03 -8.24 9.12
N PRO A 89 4.79 -8.50 9.58
CA PRO A 89 3.84 -7.44 9.89
C PRO A 89 4.39 -6.45 10.90
N ALA A 90 4.31 -5.16 10.57
CA ALA A 90 4.86 -4.10 11.39
C ALA A 90 4.02 -2.81 11.32
N ASP A 91 4.10 -1.99 12.38
CA ASP A 91 3.53 -0.65 12.43
C ASP A 91 4.62 0.43 12.51
N SER A 92 4.32 1.62 12.00
CA SER A 92 5.08 2.84 12.22
C SER A 92 4.12 4.03 12.34
N VAL A 93 4.42 4.97 13.26
CA VAL A 93 3.65 6.22 13.40
C VAL A 93 4.53 7.38 12.98
N VAL A 94 4.09 8.11 11.96
CA VAL A 94 4.80 9.26 11.39
C VAL A 94 3.83 10.41 11.20
N GLY A 95 4.09 11.56 11.81
CA GLY A 95 3.25 12.75 11.67
C GLY A 95 1.79 12.56 12.10
N GLY A 96 1.52 11.67 13.06
CA GLY A 96 0.17 11.36 13.52
C GLY A 96 -0.59 10.37 12.61
N VAL A 97 0.08 9.78 11.61
CA VAL A 97 -0.47 8.73 10.75
C VAL A 97 0.20 7.41 11.09
N VAL A 98 -0.61 6.38 11.27
CA VAL A 98 -0.17 5.00 11.39
C VAL A 98 0.00 4.41 10.00
N TYR A 99 1.09 3.74 9.78
CA TYR A 99 1.35 2.94 8.59
C TYR A 99 1.52 1.49 9.01
N LEU A 100 0.91 0.59 8.27
CA LEU A 100 1.12 -0.85 8.41
C LEU A 100 1.85 -1.38 7.19
N LYS A 101 2.60 -2.46 7.37
CA LYS A 101 3.24 -3.20 6.28
C LYS A 101 3.35 -4.68 6.62
N GLY A 102 3.72 -5.45 5.62
CA GLY A 102 4.03 -6.86 5.76
C GLY A 102 2.85 -7.76 5.44
N MET A 103 3.11 -9.04 5.48
CA MET A 103 2.18 -10.08 5.04
C MET A 103 2.01 -11.14 6.11
N LEU A 104 0.79 -11.67 6.23
CA LEU A 104 0.44 -12.67 7.23
C LEU A 104 -0.45 -13.76 6.65
N SER A 105 -0.42 -14.95 7.27
CA SER A 105 -1.28 -16.08 6.96
C SER A 105 -1.66 -16.83 8.23
N GLN A 106 -2.76 -17.60 8.15
CA GLN A 106 -3.22 -18.47 9.23
C GLN A 106 -3.49 -19.86 8.67
N PRO A 107 -2.48 -20.75 8.59
CA PRO A 107 -2.62 -22.08 7.99
C PRO A 107 -3.52 -23.01 8.82
N THR A 108 -3.74 -22.72 10.09
CA THR A 108 -4.60 -23.49 10.99
C THR A 108 -5.86 -22.70 11.34
N ALA A 109 -6.96 -23.39 11.63
CA ALA A 109 -8.19 -22.74 12.08
C ALA A 109 -7.93 -21.94 13.37
N GLY A 110 -8.37 -20.67 13.39
CA GLY A 110 -8.20 -19.75 14.51
C GLY A 110 -9.11 -18.54 14.35
N ALA A 111 -9.05 -17.63 15.33
CA ALA A 111 -9.80 -16.39 15.30
C ALA A 111 -9.24 -15.44 14.23
N ASP A 112 -10.11 -14.61 13.67
CA ASP A 112 -9.76 -13.65 12.62
C ASP A 112 -8.89 -12.48 13.13
N GLN A 113 -8.90 -12.24 14.44
CA GLN A 113 -8.00 -11.28 15.08
C GLN A 113 -6.57 -11.81 15.08
N PHE A 114 -5.64 -11.04 14.53
CA PHE A 114 -4.25 -11.47 14.38
C PHE A 114 -3.24 -10.69 15.24
N ALA A 115 -3.56 -9.45 15.66
CA ALA A 115 -2.64 -8.63 16.44
C ALA A 115 -3.38 -7.58 17.27
N ARG A 116 -2.60 -6.83 18.05
CA ARG A 116 -3.06 -5.64 18.76
C ARG A 116 -2.04 -4.52 18.62
N LEU A 117 -2.50 -3.34 18.18
CA LEU A 117 -1.69 -2.14 18.08
C LEU A 117 -1.29 -1.59 19.46
N PRO A 118 -0.08 -1.05 19.58
CA PRO A 118 0.33 -0.30 20.76
C PRO A 118 -0.55 0.95 20.93
N ILE A 119 -0.64 1.48 22.15
CA ILE A 119 -1.52 2.62 22.49
C ILE A 119 -1.31 3.81 21.53
N ARG A 120 -0.05 4.10 21.19
CA ARG A 120 0.33 5.21 20.29
C ARG A 120 -0.21 5.10 18.85
N ALA A 121 -0.64 3.89 18.44
CA ALA A 121 -1.10 3.59 17.10
C ALA A 121 -2.59 3.21 17.03
N ARG A 122 -3.36 3.47 18.10
CA ARG A 122 -4.78 3.12 18.13
C ARG A 122 -5.63 4.23 17.55
N PRO A 123 -6.64 3.88 16.73
CA PRO A 123 -7.61 4.86 16.25
C PRO A 123 -8.58 5.27 17.35
N ALA A 124 -9.27 6.42 17.18
CA ALA A 124 -10.29 6.89 18.12
C ALA A 124 -11.61 6.10 18.01
N HIS A 125 -11.88 5.52 16.86
CA HIS A 125 -13.04 4.65 16.58
C HIS A 125 -12.62 3.45 15.74
N THR A 126 -13.53 2.49 15.55
CA THR A 126 -13.28 1.32 14.70
C THR A 126 -13.18 1.75 13.24
N LEU A 127 -12.19 1.24 12.54
CA LEU A 127 -11.93 1.49 11.11
C LEU A 127 -12.13 0.22 10.32
N PHE A 128 -12.61 0.37 9.08
CA PHE A 128 -12.75 -0.68 8.08
C PHE A 128 -11.96 -0.29 6.84
N ILE A 129 -10.90 -1.01 6.55
CA ILE A 129 -9.95 -0.68 5.48
C ILE A 129 -9.88 -1.86 4.52
N PRO A 130 -10.08 -1.66 3.20
CA PRO A 130 -9.90 -2.74 2.23
C PRO A 130 -8.44 -3.15 2.15
N VAL A 131 -8.19 -4.47 2.09
CA VAL A 131 -6.86 -5.06 1.97
C VAL A 131 -6.86 -6.19 0.94
N SER A 132 -5.70 -6.45 0.35
CA SER A 132 -5.54 -7.59 -0.56
C SER A 132 -5.42 -8.89 0.24
N VAL A 133 -6.20 -9.89 -0.16
CA VAL A 133 -6.13 -11.25 0.37
C VAL A 133 -5.95 -12.24 -0.77
N ASP A 134 -5.54 -13.49 -0.49
CA ASP A 134 -5.24 -14.52 -1.48
C ASP A 134 -4.28 -14.06 -2.59
N LEU A 135 -3.02 -13.83 -2.23
CA LEU A 135 -1.99 -13.36 -3.17
C LEU A 135 -1.48 -14.45 -4.12
N GLY A 136 -2.03 -15.66 -4.06
CA GLY A 136 -1.53 -16.80 -4.82
C GLY A 136 -2.24 -17.10 -6.14
N GLY A 137 -3.45 -16.62 -6.36
CA GLY A 137 -4.20 -17.12 -7.51
C GLY A 137 -5.12 -16.15 -8.25
N GLY A 138 -5.75 -15.25 -7.58
CA GLY A 138 -6.74 -14.38 -8.19
C GLY A 138 -6.83 -13.00 -7.56
N GLY A 139 -6.20 -12.82 -6.42
CA GLY A 139 -6.27 -11.59 -5.63
C GLY A 139 -7.72 -11.23 -5.29
N SER A 140 -8.13 -11.44 -4.08
CA SER A 140 -9.44 -10.98 -3.61
C SER A 140 -9.28 -9.83 -2.63
N VAL A 141 -10.38 -9.15 -2.31
CA VAL A 141 -10.39 -8.04 -1.37
C VAL A 141 -11.02 -8.51 -0.07
N GLY A 142 -10.29 -8.31 1.02
CA GLY A 142 -10.79 -8.44 2.38
C GLY A 142 -10.97 -7.08 3.03
N THR A 143 -11.50 -7.09 4.24
CA THR A 143 -11.64 -5.92 5.10
C THR A 143 -10.80 -6.11 6.34
N LEU A 144 -9.89 -5.18 6.58
CA LEU A 144 -9.16 -5.06 7.83
C LEU A 144 -10.01 -4.24 8.79
N GLU A 145 -10.39 -4.83 9.91
CA GLU A 145 -11.08 -4.12 10.99
C GLU A 145 -10.07 -3.80 12.08
N ILE A 146 -9.93 -2.51 12.38
CA ILE A 146 -9.05 -2.00 13.42
C ILE A 146 -9.93 -1.40 14.50
N PHE A 147 -10.06 -2.10 15.61
CA PHE A 147 -10.89 -1.68 16.72
C PHE A 147 -10.25 -0.54 17.51
N ARG A 148 -11.08 0.32 18.12
CA ARG A 148 -10.63 1.38 19.02
C ARG A 148 -9.68 0.88 20.11
N GLY A 149 -9.86 -0.35 20.60
CA GLY A 149 -8.97 -1.00 21.58
C GLY A 149 -7.61 -1.42 21.02
N GLY A 150 -7.41 -1.26 19.70
CA GLY A 150 -6.20 -1.62 18.98
C GLY A 150 -6.19 -3.05 18.42
N GLN A 151 -7.20 -3.87 18.69
CA GLN A 151 -7.30 -5.20 18.08
C GLN A 151 -7.40 -5.04 16.55
N ILE A 152 -6.76 -5.93 15.81
CA ILE A 152 -6.81 -5.95 14.35
C ILE A 152 -7.28 -7.34 13.92
N ALA A 153 -8.31 -7.35 13.08
CA ALA A 153 -8.87 -8.56 12.49
C ALA A 153 -9.01 -8.40 10.97
N VAL A 154 -9.02 -9.50 10.24
CA VAL A 154 -9.27 -9.50 8.80
C VAL A 154 -10.47 -10.36 8.48
N PHE A 155 -11.36 -9.83 7.65
CA PHE A 155 -12.56 -10.49 7.17
C PHE A 155 -12.59 -10.51 5.65
N SER A 156 -13.11 -11.57 5.07
CA SER A 156 -13.35 -11.70 3.64
C SER A 156 -14.62 -12.53 3.41
N THR A 157 -15.25 -12.32 2.26
CA THR A 157 -16.35 -13.19 1.79
C THR A 157 -15.90 -14.66 1.62
N SER A 158 -14.59 -14.84 1.39
CA SER A 158 -13.91 -16.13 1.46
C SER A 158 -12.94 -16.11 2.64
N PRO A 159 -13.30 -16.63 3.82
CA PRO A 159 -12.40 -16.69 4.96
C PRO A 159 -11.12 -17.49 4.69
N ALA A 160 -11.17 -18.46 3.78
CA ALA A 160 -10.01 -19.23 3.38
C ALA A 160 -8.96 -18.36 2.68
N ASP A 161 -9.38 -17.40 1.82
CA ASP A 161 -8.49 -16.50 1.11
C ASP A 161 -7.78 -15.53 2.07
N ALA A 162 -8.53 -14.97 3.04
CA ALA A 162 -7.95 -14.11 4.07
C ALA A 162 -6.88 -14.84 4.89
N LYS A 163 -7.11 -16.14 5.17
CA LYS A 163 -6.18 -16.98 5.93
C LYS A 163 -5.01 -17.50 5.09
N ALA A 164 -5.20 -17.65 3.79
CA ALA A 164 -4.14 -18.07 2.89
C ALA A 164 -3.03 -17.01 2.82
N ALA A 165 -3.41 -15.75 2.63
CA ALA A 165 -2.49 -14.63 2.70
C ALA A 165 -3.26 -13.30 2.84
N THR A 166 -2.77 -12.39 3.67
CA THR A 166 -3.28 -11.02 3.81
C THR A 166 -2.11 -10.05 3.77
N SER A 167 -2.18 -9.03 2.92
CA SER A 167 -1.19 -7.94 2.86
C SER A 167 -1.67 -6.73 3.67
N LEU A 168 -0.77 -6.19 4.47
CA LEU A 168 -0.95 -4.92 5.18
C LEU A 168 -0.30 -3.75 4.46
N ASP A 169 0.36 -4.00 3.32
CA ASP A 169 1.06 -2.96 2.57
C ASP A 169 0.10 -1.91 2.03
N GLY A 170 0.46 -0.65 2.20
CA GLY A 170 -0.36 0.48 1.81
C GLY A 170 -1.46 0.87 2.81
N VAL A 171 -1.67 0.10 3.87
CA VAL A 171 -2.62 0.46 4.94
C VAL A 171 -2.08 1.63 5.74
N SER A 172 -2.87 2.69 5.82
CA SER A 172 -2.56 3.85 6.66
C SER A 172 -3.82 4.53 7.18
N PHE A 173 -3.73 5.11 8.37
CA PHE A 173 -4.85 5.82 9.00
C PHE A 173 -4.33 6.79 10.07
N PRO A 174 -5.04 7.91 10.37
CA PRO A 174 -4.65 8.83 11.43
C PRO A 174 -4.89 8.23 12.82
N VAL A 175 -4.01 8.54 13.77
CA VAL A 175 -4.09 8.04 15.16
C VAL A 175 -5.39 8.47 15.86
N ASN A 176 -5.92 9.64 15.52
CA ASN A 176 -7.10 10.22 16.15
C ASN A 176 -8.32 10.30 15.22
N SER A 177 -8.38 9.40 14.25
CA SER A 177 -9.51 9.31 13.30
C SER A 177 -10.72 8.61 13.89
#